data_6f9793b287f742d26caa83c4245a602b
#
_entry.id   6f9793b287f742d26caa83c4245a602b
#
_cell.length_a   1.000
_cell.length_b   1.000
_cell.length_c   1.000
_cell.angle_alpha   90.00
_cell.angle_beta   90.00
_cell.angle_gamma   90.00
#
_symmetry.space_group_name_H-M   'P 1'
#
loop_
_entity.id
_entity.type
_entity.pdbx_description
1 polymer ?
#
loop_
_entity_poly.entity_id
_entity_poly.type
_entity_poly.pdbx_seq_one_letter_code
_entity_poly.pdbx_strand_id
1 'polypeptide(L)'
;MAPPAHPVPATFRPAPGAPSDAEVLSELRQLSAIQRREYEQRLSAAAANLAGLLPWTLEPKSGIQVSVASVFTDYGLGLACGGVLGRQQLGVAHKTAPCGTLITFDYAGRSLTVPVIDRGPYVSGREWDLTGATAAALGFPGLGRIEWSLAR
;
A
#
# COMPACT_ATOMS: atom_id res chain seq x y z
N MET A 1 -4.38 -18.71 -22.47
CA MET A 1 -5.73 -18.16 -22.46
C MET A 1 -5.64 -16.79 -21.80
N ALA A 2 -5.80 -15.70 -22.55
CA ALA A 2 -5.76 -14.35 -21.99
C ALA A 2 -6.97 -14.12 -21.08
N PRO A 3 -6.84 -13.47 -19.91
CA PRO A 3 -7.99 -13.14 -19.08
C PRO A 3 -8.94 -12.20 -19.87
N PRO A 4 -10.24 -12.30 -19.66
CA PRO A 4 -11.19 -11.41 -20.33
C PRO A 4 -10.89 -9.96 -19.94
N ALA A 5 -10.80 -9.10 -20.94
CA ALA A 5 -10.65 -7.67 -20.75
C ALA A 5 -11.82 -7.15 -19.90
N HIS A 6 -11.50 -6.46 -18.80
CA HIS A 6 -12.52 -5.77 -18.02
C HIS A 6 -13.28 -4.79 -18.91
N PRO A 7 -14.62 -4.71 -18.79
CA PRO A 7 -15.36 -3.70 -19.53
C PRO A 7 -14.85 -2.31 -19.11
N VAL A 8 -14.29 -1.59 -20.06
CA VAL A 8 -13.91 -0.20 -19.85
C VAL A 8 -15.19 0.57 -19.53
N PRO A 9 -15.29 1.24 -18.38
CA PRO A 9 -16.47 2.03 -18.08
C PRO A 9 -16.68 3.07 -19.17
N ALA A 10 -17.93 3.30 -19.53
CA ALA A 10 -18.33 4.25 -20.57
C ALA A 10 -17.58 5.57 -20.39
N THR A 11 -16.98 6.06 -21.46
CA THR A 11 -16.14 7.26 -21.48
C THR A 11 -16.86 8.43 -20.83
N PHE A 12 -16.45 8.76 -19.61
CA PHE A 12 -16.86 9.97 -18.93
C PHE A 12 -16.25 11.15 -19.70
N ARG A 13 -17.10 12.00 -20.27
CA ARG A 13 -16.65 13.21 -20.95
C ARG A 13 -16.47 14.31 -19.90
N PRO A 14 -15.23 14.74 -19.60
CA PRO A 14 -15.03 15.78 -18.60
C PRO A 14 -15.68 17.10 -19.01
N ALA A 15 -16.11 17.87 -18.03
CA ALA A 15 -16.69 19.19 -18.24
C ALA A 15 -15.67 20.14 -18.90
N PRO A 16 -16.11 21.11 -19.71
CA PRO A 16 -15.23 22.12 -20.28
C PRO A 16 -14.45 22.84 -19.19
N GLY A 17 -13.11 22.83 -19.28
CA GLY A 17 -12.23 23.45 -18.28
C GLY A 17 -11.83 22.55 -17.10
N ALA A 18 -12.26 21.28 -17.07
CA ALA A 18 -11.73 20.32 -16.12
C ALA A 18 -10.26 20.00 -16.45
N PRO A 19 -9.37 19.92 -15.44
CA PRO A 19 -7.98 19.54 -15.67
C PRO A 19 -7.92 18.13 -16.27
N SER A 20 -6.97 17.89 -17.14
CA SER A 20 -6.74 16.57 -17.73
C SER A 20 -6.26 15.58 -16.65
N ASP A 21 -6.52 14.29 -16.84
CA ASP A 21 -6.05 13.25 -15.94
C ASP A 21 -4.52 13.30 -15.72
N ALA A 22 -3.77 13.73 -16.76
CA ALA A 22 -2.33 13.89 -16.66
C ALA A 22 -1.93 15.08 -15.76
N GLU A 23 -2.66 16.18 -15.80
CA GLU A 23 -2.44 17.33 -14.90
C GLU A 23 -2.79 16.99 -13.47
N VAL A 24 -3.93 16.33 -13.23
CA VAL A 24 -4.35 15.87 -11.89
C VAL A 24 -3.31 14.89 -11.33
N LEU A 25 -2.84 13.94 -12.12
CA LEU A 25 -1.82 12.98 -11.70
C LEU A 25 -0.46 13.64 -11.42
N SER A 26 -0.09 14.66 -12.20
CA SER A 26 1.14 15.44 -11.99
C SER A 26 1.06 16.21 -10.66
N GLU A 27 -0.04 16.88 -10.42
CA GLU A 27 -0.28 17.65 -9.18
C GLU A 27 -0.34 16.74 -7.94
N LEU A 28 -1.02 15.60 -8.03
CA LEU A 28 -1.05 14.58 -6.98
C LEU A 28 0.32 13.99 -6.68
N ARG A 29 1.17 13.79 -7.69
CA ARG A 29 2.56 13.34 -7.50
C ARG A 29 3.40 14.38 -6.79
N GLN A 30 3.23 15.67 -7.12
CA GLN A 30 3.96 16.76 -6.45
C GLN A 30 3.52 16.90 -5.00
N LEU A 31 2.21 16.87 -4.72
CA LEU A 31 1.67 16.93 -3.36
C LEU A 31 2.12 15.74 -2.52
N SER A 32 2.08 14.53 -3.06
CA SER A 32 2.53 13.34 -2.33
C SER A 32 4.04 13.35 -2.06
N ALA A 33 4.86 13.92 -2.95
CA ALA A 33 6.29 14.06 -2.73
C ALA A 33 6.61 15.10 -1.64
N ILE A 34 5.89 16.21 -1.61
CA ILE A 34 6.02 17.25 -0.57
C ILE A 34 5.60 16.69 0.79
N GLN A 35 4.45 16.03 0.86
CA GLN A 35 3.96 15.40 2.09
C GLN A 35 4.90 14.33 2.61
N ARG A 36 5.51 13.54 1.71
CA ARG A 36 6.53 12.55 2.10
C ARG A 36 7.75 13.21 2.71
N ARG A 37 8.28 14.27 2.11
CA ARG A 37 9.44 15.00 2.64
C ARG A 37 9.15 15.64 4.01
N GLU A 38 8.00 16.28 4.16
CA GLU A 38 7.59 16.84 5.45
C GLU A 38 7.44 15.76 6.53
N TYR A 39 6.90 14.61 6.17
CA TYR A 39 6.75 13.48 7.06
C TYR A 39 8.11 12.90 7.46
N GLU A 40 9.03 12.69 6.52
CA GLU A 40 10.39 12.24 6.78
C GLU A 40 11.15 13.22 7.68
N GLN A 41 11.00 14.52 7.44
CA GLN A 41 11.60 15.55 8.29
C GLN A 41 11.04 15.52 9.70
N ARG A 42 9.74 15.36 9.87
CA ARG A 42 9.10 15.24 11.19
C ARG A 42 9.54 13.98 11.94
N LEU A 43 9.67 12.86 11.24
CA LEU A 43 10.19 11.62 11.83
C LEU A 43 11.64 11.76 12.24
N SER A 44 12.48 12.37 11.42
CA SER A 44 13.89 12.63 11.74
C SER A 44 14.04 13.57 12.93
N ALA A 45 13.23 14.63 13.01
CA ALA A 45 13.23 15.56 14.14
C ALA A 45 12.74 14.90 15.43
N ALA A 46 11.69 14.06 15.35
CA ALA A 46 11.18 13.30 16.49
C ALA A 46 12.19 12.26 16.98
N ALA A 47 12.87 11.56 16.06
CA ALA A 47 13.93 10.62 16.39
C ALA A 47 15.14 11.31 17.05
N ALA A 48 15.54 12.47 16.55
CA ALA A 48 16.62 13.27 17.15
C ALA A 48 16.28 13.76 18.56
N ASN A 49 15.04 14.17 18.80
CA ASN A 49 14.57 14.57 20.13
C ASN A 49 14.49 13.39 21.11
N LEU A 50 14.09 12.21 20.64
CA LEU A 50 14.05 10.99 21.45
C LEU A 50 15.45 10.44 21.75
N ALA A 51 16.40 10.55 20.83
CA ALA A 51 17.78 10.09 21.01
C ALA A 51 18.50 10.85 22.15
N GLY A 52 18.09 12.11 22.45
CA GLY A 52 18.60 12.89 23.56
C GLY A 52 17.99 12.57 24.93
N LEU A 53 16.89 11.81 24.96
CA LEU A 53 16.11 11.56 26.17
C LEU A 53 16.19 10.13 26.71
N LEU A 54 16.70 9.17 25.93
CA LEU A 54 16.75 7.76 26.32
C LEU A 54 18.21 7.25 26.33
N PRO A 55 18.67 6.67 27.44
CA PRO A 55 20.02 6.10 27.54
C PRO A 55 20.20 4.78 26.77
N TRP A 56 19.15 4.23 26.24
CA TRP A 56 19.11 3.08 25.32
C TRP A 56 18.35 3.47 24.07
N THR A 57 19.05 3.63 23.00
CA THR A 57 18.46 3.73 21.67
C THR A 57 17.73 2.44 21.36
N LEU A 58 16.39 2.53 21.23
CA LEU A 58 15.68 1.55 20.42
C LEU A 58 16.24 1.71 19.01
N GLU A 59 17.21 0.86 18.67
CA GLU A 59 17.66 0.73 17.29
C GLU A 59 16.40 0.55 16.44
N PRO A 60 16.11 1.42 15.46
CA PRO A 60 15.01 1.17 14.55
C PRO A 60 15.29 -0.20 13.95
N LYS A 61 14.36 -1.14 14.08
CA LYS A 61 14.52 -2.47 13.48
C LYS A 61 14.83 -2.23 12.01
N SER A 62 16.08 -2.49 11.64
CA SER A 62 16.62 -2.24 10.32
C SER A 62 15.69 -2.90 9.28
N GLY A 63 15.12 -2.10 8.38
CA GLY A 63 14.26 -2.59 7.29
C GLY A 63 12.75 -2.47 7.51
N ILE A 64 12.25 -1.97 8.66
CA ILE A 64 10.83 -1.67 8.83
C ILE A 64 10.49 -0.32 8.20
N GLN A 65 9.47 -0.30 7.38
CA GLN A 65 8.91 0.88 6.75
C GLN A 65 7.46 1.07 7.20
N VAL A 66 6.96 2.30 7.10
CA VAL A 66 5.56 2.62 7.40
C VAL A 66 4.93 3.22 6.16
N SER A 67 3.81 2.68 5.75
CA SER A 67 3.07 3.13 4.57
C SER A 67 1.58 3.13 4.83
N VAL A 68 0.83 3.79 3.95
CA VAL A 68 -0.64 3.70 3.96
C VAL A 68 -1.06 2.48 3.18
N ALA A 69 -1.91 1.67 3.79
CA ALA A 69 -2.53 0.51 3.18
C ALA A 69 -4.06 0.67 3.12
N SER A 70 -4.66 0.04 2.15
CA SER A 70 -6.10 -0.17 2.01
C SER A 70 -6.42 -1.66 1.89
N VAL A 71 -7.68 -1.98 1.65
CA VAL A 71 -8.16 -3.36 1.51
C VAL A 71 -8.98 -3.48 0.23
N PHE A 72 -8.75 -4.55 -0.51
CA PHE A 72 -9.57 -4.90 -1.66
C PHE A 72 -10.28 -6.24 -1.46
N THR A 73 -11.49 -6.31 -1.95
CA THR A 73 -12.40 -7.46 -1.76
C THR A 73 -13.11 -7.84 -3.05
N ASP A 74 -12.46 -7.63 -4.18
CA ASP A 74 -12.99 -7.94 -5.52
C ASP A 74 -12.98 -9.46 -5.78
N TYR A 75 -13.66 -10.20 -4.91
CA TYR A 75 -13.69 -11.66 -4.95
C TYR A 75 -14.22 -12.19 -6.27
N GLY A 76 -13.56 -13.18 -6.81
CA GLY A 76 -13.91 -13.78 -8.09
C GLY A 76 -13.31 -13.08 -9.31
N LEU A 77 -12.61 -11.95 -9.12
CA LEU A 77 -11.89 -11.29 -10.21
C LEU A 77 -10.47 -11.84 -10.37
N GLY A 78 -9.97 -11.76 -11.59
CA GLY A 78 -8.60 -12.17 -11.92
C GLY A 78 -7.55 -11.28 -11.25
N LEU A 79 -6.49 -11.89 -10.74
CA LEU A 79 -5.34 -11.22 -10.16
C LEU A 79 -4.25 -11.00 -11.22
N ALA A 80 -3.54 -9.89 -11.16
CA ALA A 80 -2.47 -9.56 -12.10
C ALA A 80 -1.33 -10.59 -12.08
N CYS A 81 -1.07 -11.22 -10.94
CA CYS A 81 -0.06 -12.27 -10.80
C CYS A 81 -0.58 -13.69 -11.14
N GLY A 82 -1.82 -13.80 -11.60
CA GLY A 82 -2.47 -15.05 -11.97
C GLY A 82 -3.45 -15.57 -10.91
N GLY A 83 -4.42 -16.34 -11.38
CA GLY A 83 -5.47 -16.86 -10.52
C GLY A 83 -6.62 -15.85 -10.31
N VAL A 84 -7.48 -16.20 -9.36
CA VAL A 84 -8.70 -15.45 -9.02
C VAL A 84 -8.70 -15.20 -7.51
N LEU A 85 -9.11 -14.02 -7.09
CA LEU A 85 -9.15 -13.68 -5.67
C LEU A 85 -10.21 -14.52 -4.93
N GLY A 86 -9.75 -15.35 -4.01
CA GLY A 86 -10.59 -16.10 -3.07
C GLY A 86 -10.84 -15.35 -1.76
N ARG A 87 -11.96 -15.64 -1.09
CA ARG A 87 -12.34 -14.98 0.17
C ARG A 87 -11.35 -15.20 1.32
N GLN A 88 -10.63 -16.30 1.32
CA GLN A 88 -9.65 -16.65 2.35
C GLN A 88 -8.20 -16.54 1.84
N GLN A 89 -8.00 -15.96 0.68
CA GLN A 89 -6.69 -15.83 0.09
C GLN A 89 -5.89 -14.74 0.77
N LEU A 90 -4.78 -15.11 1.37
CA LEU A 90 -3.78 -14.19 1.90
C LEU A 90 -2.94 -13.62 0.76
N GLY A 91 -2.70 -12.32 0.80
CA GLY A 91 -1.88 -11.65 -0.19
C GLY A 91 -2.03 -10.14 -0.14
N VAL A 92 -1.28 -9.49 -1.00
CA VAL A 92 -1.24 -8.04 -1.09
C VAL A 92 -1.05 -7.61 -2.54
N ALA A 93 -1.61 -6.45 -2.90
CA ALA A 93 -1.33 -5.78 -4.16
C ALA A 93 -0.28 -4.69 -3.96
N HIS A 94 0.62 -4.56 -4.94
CA HIS A 94 1.60 -3.48 -5.02
C HIS A 94 1.82 -3.08 -6.48
N LYS A 95 2.12 -1.78 -6.69
CA LYS A 95 2.24 -1.23 -8.07
C LYS A 95 3.36 -1.87 -8.87
N THR A 96 4.51 -2.12 -8.24
CA THR A 96 5.76 -2.50 -8.94
C THR A 96 6.50 -3.68 -8.34
N ALA A 97 6.22 -4.07 -7.08
CA ALA A 97 6.90 -5.21 -6.47
C ALA A 97 6.65 -6.48 -7.29
N PRO A 98 7.68 -7.32 -7.55
CA PRO A 98 7.50 -8.56 -8.31
C PRO A 98 6.45 -9.47 -7.68
N CYS A 99 5.69 -10.17 -8.53
CA CYS A 99 4.76 -11.18 -8.09
C CYS A 99 5.46 -12.25 -7.25
N GLY A 100 4.85 -12.66 -6.15
CA GLY A 100 5.41 -13.65 -5.24
C GLY A 100 6.42 -13.09 -4.23
N THR A 101 6.76 -11.81 -4.29
CA THR A 101 7.59 -11.17 -3.25
C THR A 101 6.88 -11.28 -1.91
N LEU A 102 7.60 -11.80 -0.90
CA LEU A 102 7.04 -11.95 0.45
C LEU A 102 7.27 -10.67 1.25
N ILE A 103 6.19 -10.16 1.80
CA ILE A 103 6.16 -8.96 2.64
C ILE A 103 5.62 -9.34 4.01
N THR A 104 6.32 -8.92 5.04
CA THR A 104 5.84 -9.03 6.42
C THR A 104 5.20 -7.72 6.83
N PHE A 105 3.96 -7.78 7.23
CA PHE A 105 3.20 -6.67 7.80
C PHE A 105 3.05 -6.82 9.29
N ASP A 106 3.22 -5.72 10.01
CA ASP A 106 3.00 -5.63 11.45
C ASP A 106 1.91 -4.59 11.73
N TYR A 107 0.89 -5.00 12.47
CA TYR A 107 -0.22 -4.14 12.85
C TYR A 107 -0.81 -4.53 14.21
N ALA A 108 -0.93 -3.58 15.13
CA ALA A 108 -1.52 -3.77 16.46
C ALA A 108 -0.98 -5.01 17.21
N GLY A 109 0.32 -5.26 17.12
CA GLY A 109 0.98 -6.40 17.77
C GLY A 109 0.81 -7.74 17.06
N ARG A 110 0.24 -7.75 15.85
CA ARG A 110 0.12 -8.93 14.98
C ARG A 110 1.07 -8.79 13.81
N SER A 111 1.71 -9.89 13.45
CA SER A 111 2.63 -9.97 12.30
C SER A 111 2.18 -11.05 11.33
N LEU A 112 2.22 -10.78 10.05
CA LEU A 112 1.83 -11.72 9.00
C LEU A 112 2.68 -11.51 7.75
N THR A 113 3.22 -12.59 7.20
CA THR A 113 3.96 -12.57 5.94
C THR A 113 3.06 -13.09 4.81
N VAL A 114 2.94 -12.30 3.76
CA VAL A 114 2.07 -12.61 2.61
C VAL A 114 2.77 -12.30 1.28
N PRO A 115 2.42 -12.98 0.18
CA PRO A 115 2.97 -12.73 -1.13
C PRO A 115 2.27 -11.54 -1.83
N VAL A 116 3.00 -10.86 -2.71
CA VAL A 116 2.43 -9.95 -3.70
C VAL A 116 1.71 -10.79 -4.77
N ILE A 117 0.41 -10.59 -4.91
CA ILE A 117 -0.46 -11.37 -5.81
C ILE A 117 -1.18 -10.53 -6.85
N ASP A 118 -1.17 -9.20 -6.71
CA ASP A 118 -1.91 -8.31 -7.60
C ASP A 118 -1.20 -6.96 -7.79
N ARG A 119 -1.74 -6.11 -8.65
CA ARG A 119 -1.29 -4.76 -8.94
C ARG A 119 -2.24 -3.71 -8.38
N GLY A 120 -1.70 -2.61 -7.90
CA GLY A 120 -2.38 -1.53 -7.22
C GLY A 120 -1.77 -1.28 -5.85
N PRO A 121 -2.37 -0.45 -5.02
CA PRO A 121 -3.52 0.41 -5.30
C PRO A 121 -3.19 1.55 -6.26
N TYR A 122 -4.16 1.96 -7.07
CA TYR A 122 -4.00 3.08 -8.01
C TYR A 122 -4.50 4.42 -7.44
N VAL A 123 -4.73 4.45 -6.14
CA VAL A 123 -5.09 5.66 -5.40
C VAL A 123 -3.82 6.32 -4.86
N SER A 124 -3.68 7.62 -5.09
CA SER A 124 -2.53 8.38 -4.61
C SER A 124 -2.39 8.30 -3.08
N GLY A 125 -1.16 8.18 -2.60
CA GLY A 125 -0.84 8.09 -1.18
C GLY A 125 -1.01 6.72 -0.55
N ARG A 126 -1.53 5.73 -1.28
CA ARG A 126 -1.60 4.33 -0.84
C ARG A 126 -0.49 3.52 -1.50
N GLU A 127 0.21 2.73 -0.72
CA GLU A 127 1.31 1.89 -1.21
C GLU A 127 0.89 0.43 -1.33
N TRP A 128 0.14 -0.06 -0.34
CA TRP A 128 -0.28 -1.45 -0.24
C TRP A 128 -1.81 -1.57 -0.27
N ASP A 129 -2.27 -2.66 -0.86
CA ASP A 129 -3.69 -3.01 -0.85
C ASP A 129 -3.82 -4.47 -0.39
N LEU A 130 -4.29 -4.65 0.84
CA LEU A 130 -4.37 -5.96 1.48
C LEU A 130 -5.60 -6.72 0.98
N THR A 131 -5.50 -8.05 0.84
CA THR A 131 -6.72 -8.84 0.68
C THR A 131 -7.58 -8.78 1.94
N GLY A 132 -8.89 -9.02 1.81
CA GLY A 132 -9.79 -9.07 2.97
C GLY A 132 -9.32 -10.07 4.03
N ALA A 133 -8.81 -11.24 3.61
CA ALA A 133 -8.26 -12.25 4.53
C ALA A 133 -7.01 -11.77 5.26
N THR A 134 -6.08 -11.08 4.58
CA THR A 134 -4.89 -10.51 5.18
C THR A 134 -5.25 -9.43 6.20
N ALA A 135 -6.16 -8.52 5.84
CA ALA A 135 -6.64 -7.47 6.75
C ALA A 135 -7.33 -8.05 7.98
N ALA A 136 -8.18 -9.06 7.81
CA ALA A 136 -8.84 -9.74 8.91
C ALA A 136 -7.85 -10.43 9.86
N ALA A 137 -6.85 -11.12 9.32
CA ALA A 137 -5.81 -11.79 10.13
C ALA A 137 -4.98 -10.80 10.96
N LEU A 138 -4.69 -9.62 10.42
CA LEU A 138 -3.98 -8.55 11.13
C LEU A 138 -4.88 -7.73 12.06
N GLY A 139 -6.20 -7.79 11.90
CA GLY A 139 -7.13 -6.87 12.56
C GLY A 139 -7.06 -5.45 11.99
N PHE A 140 -6.67 -5.32 10.71
CA PHE A 140 -6.52 -4.04 10.05
C PHE A 140 -7.90 -3.47 9.64
N PRO A 141 -8.19 -2.18 9.94
CA PRO A 141 -9.54 -1.62 9.83
C PRO A 141 -9.99 -1.26 8.42
N GLY A 142 -9.16 -1.49 7.39
CA GLY A 142 -9.50 -1.24 5.98
C GLY A 142 -8.75 -0.08 5.32
N LEU A 143 -8.35 0.93 6.07
CA LEU A 143 -7.52 2.04 5.60
C LEU A 143 -6.72 2.60 6.77
N GLY A 144 -5.43 2.77 6.59
CA GLY A 144 -4.57 3.36 7.60
C GLY A 144 -3.09 3.09 7.40
N ARG A 145 -2.30 3.47 8.37
CA ARG A 145 -0.86 3.19 8.39
C ARG A 145 -0.60 1.75 8.82
N ILE A 146 0.37 1.14 8.20
CA ILE A 146 0.84 -0.20 8.52
C ILE A 146 2.36 -0.25 8.45
N GLU A 147 2.97 -0.98 9.36
CA GLU A 147 4.39 -1.28 9.30
C GLU A 147 4.63 -2.49 8.40
N TRP A 148 5.72 -2.46 7.64
CA TRP A 148 6.06 -3.57 6.76
C TRP A 148 7.56 -3.68 6.52
N SER A 149 7.99 -4.87 6.14
CA SER A 149 9.36 -5.17 5.72
C SER A 149 9.38 -6.28 4.68
N LEU A 150 10.46 -6.34 3.90
CA LEU A 150 10.71 -7.51 3.06
C LEU A 150 10.98 -8.73 3.96
N ALA A 151 10.29 -9.83 3.69
CA ALA A 151 10.59 -11.08 4.36
C ALA A 151 11.98 -11.58 3.94
N ARG A 152 12.76 -12.03 4.90
CA ARG A 152 14.09 -12.60 4.68
C ARG A 152 14.01 -14.09 4.40
#